data_40b5f2b1c6700b2977b87c7898a6c5c2
#
_entry.id   40b5f2b1c6700b2977b87c7898a6c5c2
#
_cell.length_a   1.000
_cell.length_b   1.000
_cell.length_c   1.000
_cell.angle_alpha   90.00
_cell.angle_beta   90.00
_cell.angle_gamma   90.00
#
_symmetry.space_group_name_H-M   'P 1'
#
loop_
_entity.id
_entity.type
_entity.pdbx_description
1 polymer ?
#
loop_
_entity_poly.entity_id
_entity_poly.type
_entity_poly.pdbx_seq_one_letter_code
_entity_poly.pdbx_strand_id
1 'polypeptide(L)'
;MAISYEGLKKITGAGIVDGTIGAADIGSGQINRNKIIDSSIDTDNIADGAVTGAKIDPANGLSAAKFAAGSVDLTGAAVTGSLAPSGGGTGKSSLGAANQVLKINDAGNGYDYTYGDLVSVNYYTSNSTWNRPAGVQRIRIQICGAGGGGTGHGESGGAGGYAEEVIDVTGISSVSVTLNGGGGGVNYHNSAGNGGSSSFGPYLSASGGEGARRVGGHSGGRPGVGSGGNLNQYGGGGRGHTHHGGGLGGSSYFGGSSIGVHDSGPQPSQREGQASPGSGGVGAPRGRRRGGTGRRGICIVWNYK
;
A
#
# COMPACT_ATOMS: atom_id res chain seq x y z
N MET A 1 -80.23 8.05 56.85
CA MET A 1 -80.85 8.49 55.59
C MET A 1 -79.96 7.99 54.47
N ALA A 2 -80.29 6.94 53.75
CA ALA A 2 -79.52 6.45 52.64
C ALA A 2 -79.75 7.38 51.44
N ILE A 3 -78.73 7.96 50.93
CA ILE A 3 -78.84 8.77 49.71
C ILE A 3 -78.90 7.78 48.56
N SER A 4 -80.09 7.75 47.88
CA SER A 4 -80.27 6.98 46.65
C SER A 4 -79.50 7.65 45.51
N TYR A 5 -78.56 6.93 44.94
CA TYR A 5 -77.72 7.39 43.83
C TYR A 5 -78.42 7.23 42.46
N GLU A 6 -79.68 6.78 42.42
CA GLU A 6 -80.43 6.59 41.18
C GLU A 6 -80.75 7.88 40.37
N GLY A 7 -80.49 9.04 40.96
CA GLY A 7 -80.73 10.34 40.34
C GLY A 7 -79.52 11.08 39.83
N LEU A 8 -78.31 10.55 40.02
CA LEU A 8 -77.10 11.19 39.52
C LEU A 8 -76.94 11.00 38.00
N LYS A 9 -77.75 11.77 37.29
CA LYS A 9 -77.58 11.91 35.84
C LYS A 9 -76.27 12.65 35.56
N LYS A 10 -75.41 11.94 34.89
CA LYS A 10 -74.22 12.45 34.15
C LYS A 10 -73.65 13.75 34.72
N ILE A 11 -72.63 13.60 35.57
CA ILE A 11 -71.83 14.76 35.97
C ILE A 11 -71.13 15.29 34.72
N THR A 12 -71.48 16.50 34.29
CA THR A 12 -70.76 17.18 33.18
C THR A 12 -69.51 17.85 33.70
N GLY A 13 -68.46 18.13 32.80
CA GLY A 13 -67.24 18.76 33.19
C GLY A 13 -67.40 20.03 34.03
N ALA A 14 -68.53 20.79 33.88
CA ALA A 14 -68.83 21.96 34.70
C ALA A 14 -69.19 21.61 36.18
N GLY A 15 -69.48 20.35 36.49
CA GLY A 15 -69.73 19.89 37.86
C GLY A 15 -68.53 19.33 38.60
N ILE A 16 -67.34 19.29 37.96
CA ILE A 16 -66.09 18.81 38.53
C ILE A 16 -65.18 20.04 38.76
N VAL A 17 -64.81 20.28 40.00
CA VAL A 17 -63.89 21.38 40.36
C VAL A 17 -62.49 20.93 39.97
N ASP A 18 -61.72 21.80 39.33
CA ASP A 18 -60.39 21.52 38.92
C ASP A 18 -59.52 21.08 40.13
N GLY A 19 -58.69 20.00 39.92
CA GLY A 19 -57.85 19.43 40.93
C GLY A 19 -58.54 18.53 41.98
N THR A 20 -59.88 18.32 41.85
CA THR A 20 -60.60 17.45 42.81
C THR A 20 -60.52 15.96 42.48
N ILE A 21 -60.14 15.58 41.23
CA ILE A 21 -59.94 14.21 40.83
C ILE A 21 -58.45 13.90 41.00
N GLY A 22 -58.10 13.21 42.07
CA GLY A 22 -56.73 12.74 42.31
C GLY A 22 -56.45 11.34 41.75
N ALA A 23 -55.22 10.91 41.82
CA ALA A 23 -54.83 9.58 41.35
C ALA A 23 -55.59 8.42 42.05
N ALA A 24 -56.01 8.62 43.32
CA ALA A 24 -56.76 7.64 44.07
C ALA A 24 -58.22 7.48 43.59
N ASP A 25 -58.71 8.48 42.89
CA ASP A 25 -60.08 8.47 42.35
C ASP A 25 -60.21 7.76 41.02
N ILE A 26 -59.06 7.44 40.41
CA ILE A 26 -58.97 6.75 39.11
C ILE A 26 -58.38 5.37 39.34
N GLY A 27 -59.23 4.36 39.20
CA GLY A 27 -58.78 2.96 39.31
C GLY A 27 -57.72 2.59 38.26
N SER A 28 -56.85 1.63 38.59
CA SER A 28 -55.85 1.14 37.68
C SER A 28 -56.45 0.67 36.37
N GLY A 29 -55.86 1.10 35.24
CA GLY A 29 -56.31 0.73 33.88
C GLY A 29 -57.61 1.42 33.39
N GLN A 30 -58.21 2.32 34.20
CA GLN A 30 -59.43 3.03 33.82
C GLN A 30 -59.19 4.08 32.73
N ILE A 31 -57.97 4.62 32.60
CA ILE A 31 -57.60 5.51 31.51
C ILE A 31 -56.92 4.66 30.42
N ASN A 32 -57.66 4.36 29.40
CA ASN A 32 -57.18 3.68 28.19
C ASN A 32 -57.13 4.65 27.01
N ARG A 33 -56.55 4.22 25.89
CA ARG A 33 -56.34 5.07 24.72
C ARG A 33 -57.65 5.73 24.17
N ASN A 34 -58.81 5.12 24.39
CA ASN A 34 -60.08 5.67 23.91
C ASN A 34 -60.56 6.86 24.77
N LYS A 35 -59.92 7.08 25.92
CA LYS A 35 -60.22 8.18 26.85
C LYS A 35 -59.19 9.30 26.76
N ILE A 36 -58.13 9.11 25.97
CA ILE A 36 -57.15 10.13 25.67
C ILE A 36 -57.41 10.62 24.26
N ILE A 37 -57.70 11.89 24.12
CA ILE A 37 -57.95 12.53 22.83
C ILE A 37 -56.60 12.65 22.09
N ASP A 38 -56.60 12.40 20.78
CA ASP A 38 -55.39 12.57 19.97
C ASP A 38 -54.83 13.98 20.15
N SER A 39 -53.50 14.06 20.29
CA SER A 39 -52.74 15.30 20.57
C SER A 39 -53.02 15.97 21.93
N SER A 40 -53.65 15.29 22.88
CA SER A 40 -53.92 15.83 24.24
C SER A 40 -52.73 15.57 25.21
N ILE A 41 -51.77 14.75 24.83
CA ILE A 41 -50.53 14.52 25.60
C ILE A 41 -49.42 15.20 24.84
N ASP A 42 -48.91 16.29 25.39
CA ASP A 42 -47.73 17.03 24.92
C ASP A 42 -46.53 16.83 25.86
N THR A 43 -45.43 17.52 25.59
CA THR A 43 -44.19 17.39 26.34
C THR A 43 -44.37 17.76 27.84
N ASP A 44 -45.21 18.71 28.14
CA ASP A 44 -45.42 19.20 29.52
C ASP A 44 -46.22 18.18 30.36
N ASN A 45 -46.96 17.27 29.70
CA ASN A 45 -47.71 16.22 30.36
C ASN A 45 -46.88 14.96 30.66
N ILE A 46 -45.63 14.89 30.15
CA ILE A 46 -44.75 13.77 30.35
C ILE A 46 -43.51 14.25 31.12
N ALA A 47 -43.42 13.87 32.40
CA ALA A 47 -42.27 14.23 33.21
C ALA A 47 -40.98 13.67 32.64
N ASP A 48 -39.85 14.41 32.84
CA ASP A 48 -38.52 13.96 32.43
C ASP A 48 -38.20 12.55 32.99
N GLY A 49 -37.72 11.67 32.12
CA GLY A 49 -37.45 10.28 32.47
C GLY A 49 -38.66 9.38 32.67
N ALA A 50 -39.89 9.89 32.51
CA ALA A 50 -41.11 9.07 32.66
C ALA A 50 -41.25 7.98 31.58
N VAL A 51 -40.68 8.18 30.36
CA VAL A 51 -40.60 7.17 29.31
C VAL A 51 -39.24 6.48 29.38
N THR A 52 -39.19 5.32 30.00
CA THR A 52 -38.00 4.49 30.13
C THR A 52 -37.95 3.43 29.03
N GLY A 53 -36.78 2.83 28.77
CA GLY A 53 -36.63 1.74 27.80
C GLY A 53 -37.59 0.57 28.03
N ALA A 54 -38.01 0.28 29.27
CA ALA A 54 -38.99 -0.76 29.60
C ALA A 54 -40.41 -0.40 29.17
N LYS A 55 -40.71 0.89 28.92
CA LYS A 55 -42.01 1.36 28.45
C LYS A 55 -42.12 1.48 26.93
N ILE A 56 -40.99 1.27 26.24
CA ILE A 56 -40.94 1.21 24.78
C ILE A 56 -41.03 -0.26 24.40
N ASP A 57 -42.04 -0.61 23.61
CA ASP A 57 -42.25 -1.99 23.20
C ASP A 57 -41.01 -2.52 22.44
N PRO A 58 -40.31 -3.55 22.97
CA PRO A 58 -39.12 -4.09 22.32
C PRO A 58 -39.41 -4.77 20.96
N ALA A 59 -40.66 -5.20 20.73
CA ALA A 59 -41.04 -5.83 19.47
C ALA A 59 -41.29 -4.81 18.36
N ASN A 60 -41.84 -3.63 18.72
CA ASN A 60 -42.19 -2.59 17.76
C ASN A 60 -41.26 -1.37 17.80
N GLY A 61 -40.44 -1.24 18.85
CA GLY A 61 -39.41 -0.20 19.00
C GLY A 61 -39.85 1.21 18.58
N LEU A 62 -38.88 2.09 18.46
CA LEU A 62 -39.06 3.38 17.80
C LEU A 62 -38.61 3.24 16.34
N SER A 63 -39.54 3.24 15.39
CA SER A 63 -39.20 3.22 13.97
C SER A 63 -38.52 4.53 13.55
N ALA A 64 -37.68 4.47 12.51
CA ALA A 64 -37.00 5.65 11.96
C ALA A 64 -37.93 6.82 11.64
N ALA A 65 -39.19 6.53 11.27
CA ALA A 65 -40.21 7.53 11.00
C ALA A 65 -40.66 8.32 12.26
N LYS A 66 -40.29 7.86 13.46
CA LYS A 66 -40.60 8.53 14.74
C LYS A 66 -39.52 9.52 15.17
N PHE A 67 -38.40 9.55 14.46
CA PHE A 67 -37.29 10.49 14.72
C PHE A 67 -37.30 11.57 13.63
N ALA A 68 -37.22 12.83 14.06
CA ALA A 68 -36.89 13.89 13.11
C ALA A 68 -35.47 13.71 12.56
N ALA A 69 -35.21 14.17 11.34
CA ALA A 69 -33.88 14.13 10.78
C ALA A 69 -32.88 14.86 11.70
N GLY A 70 -31.77 14.19 12.06
CA GLY A 70 -30.75 14.73 12.98
C GLY A 70 -31.07 14.64 14.47
N SER A 71 -32.23 14.05 14.87
CA SER A 71 -32.67 13.97 16.28
C SER A 71 -32.00 12.81 17.07
N VAL A 72 -31.28 11.91 16.40
CA VAL A 72 -30.56 10.80 17.06
C VAL A 72 -29.14 11.19 17.27
N ASP A 73 -28.76 11.53 18.49
CA ASP A 73 -27.37 11.76 18.88
C ASP A 73 -26.68 10.40 19.10
N LEU A 74 -25.77 10.06 18.20
CA LEU A 74 -24.98 8.84 18.26
C LEU A 74 -23.61 9.03 18.96
N THR A 75 -23.37 10.21 19.55
CA THR A 75 -22.09 10.51 20.23
C THR A 75 -22.03 9.97 21.65
N GLY A 76 -23.18 9.60 22.22
CA GLY A 76 -23.25 9.08 23.60
C GLY A 76 -22.77 7.64 23.75
N ALA A 77 -22.29 7.32 24.96
CA ALA A 77 -21.82 5.99 25.34
C ALA A 77 -22.90 4.87 25.28
N ALA A 78 -24.16 5.24 25.08
CA ALA A 78 -25.30 4.31 25.03
C ALA A 78 -25.51 3.67 23.64
N VAL A 79 -24.78 4.09 22.61
CA VAL A 79 -24.88 3.46 21.28
C VAL A 79 -23.94 2.26 21.26
N THR A 80 -24.51 1.07 21.53
CA THR A 80 -23.79 -0.20 21.50
C THR A 80 -24.14 -1.00 20.27
N GLY A 81 -23.17 -1.75 19.73
CA GLY A 81 -23.34 -2.59 18.55
C GLY A 81 -22.76 -1.99 17.27
N SER A 82 -23.04 -2.62 16.15
CA SER A 82 -22.60 -2.17 14.83
C SER A 82 -23.78 -1.92 13.89
N LEU A 83 -23.73 -0.82 13.14
CA LEU A 83 -24.65 -0.62 12.04
C LEU A 83 -24.22 -1.52 10.87
N ALA A 84 -25.14 -2.28 10.31
CA ALA A 84 -24.87 -3.10 9.14
C ALA A 84 -24.47 -2.22 7.93
N PRO A 85 -23.61 -2.71 7.01
CA PRO A 85 -23.24 -1.96 5.81
C PRO A 85 -24.42 -1.55 4.94
N SER A 86 -25.48 -2.36 4.89
CA SER A 86 -26.73 -2.03 4.19
C SER A 86 -27.47 -0.84 4.77
N GLY A 87 -27.23 -0.50 6.05
CA GLY A 87 -27.75 0.69 6.72
C GLY A 87 -26.79 1.87 6.74
N GLY A 88 -25.74 1.85 5.95
CA GLY A 88 -24.71 2.91 5.90
C GLY A 88 -23.63 2.80 7.00
N GLY A 89 -23.67 1.77 7.82
CA GLY A 89 -22.63 1.49 8.82
C GLY A 89 -21.48 0.68 8.26
N THR A 90 -20.43 0.54 9.06
CA THR A 90 -19.27 -0.30 8.69
C THR A 90 -19.44 -1.77 9.03
N GLY A 91 -20.44 -2.14 9.83
CA GLY A 91 -20.62 -3.49 10.37
C GLY A 91 -19.59 -3.87 11.41
N LYS A 92 -18.75 -2.94 11.85
CA LYS A 92 -17.69 -3.18 12.84
C LYS A 92 -18.06 -2.63 14.21
N SER A 93 -17.88 -3.43 15.24
CA SER A 93 -18.15 -3.07 16.64
C SER A 93 -16.92 -2.51 17.36
N SER A 94 -15.76 -2.51 16.70
CA SER A 94 -14.50 -2.00 17.27
C SER A 94 -13.69 -1.24 16.23
N LEU A 95 -12.83 -0.36 16.68
CA LEU A 95 -11.78 0.21 15.84
C LEU A 95 -10.74 -0.88 15.51
N GLY A 96 -10.18 -0.81 14.31
CA GLY A 96 -9.04 -1.66 13.94
C GLY A 96 -7.81 -1.37 14.77
N ALA A 97 -6.75 -2.15 14.57
CA ALA A 97 -5.45 -1.86 15.18
C ALA A 97 -4.81 -0.60 14.54
N ALA A 98 -3.83 -0.02 15.24
CA ALA A 98 -3.09 1.13 14.73
C ALA A 98 -2.53 0.86 13.32
N ASN A 99 -2.60 1.87 12.44
CA ASN A 99 -2.17 1.83 11.03
C ASN A 99 -2.97 0.89 10.11
N GLN A 100 -4.08 0.33 10.56
CA GLN A 100 -5.01 -0.34 9.66
C GLN A 100 -5.92 0.67 8.95
N VAL A 101 -6.29 0.35 7.71
CA VAL A 101 -7.30 1.07 6.92
C VAL A 101 -8.56 0.21 6.79
N LEU A 102 -9.70 0.88 6.75
CA LEU A 102 -10.98 0.24 6.48
C LEU A 102 -11.16 0.16 4.95
N LYS A 103 -11.28 -1.04 4.41
CA LYS A 103 -11.56 -1.24 2.99
C LYS A 103 -12.80 -2.10 2.78
N ILE A 104 -13.39 -2.04 1.59
CA ILE A 104 -14.43 -2.99 1.19
C ILE A 104 -13.79 -4.39 1.15
N ASN A 105 -14.44 -5.39 1.74
CA ASN A 105 -13.96 -6.78 1.70
C ASN A 105 -14.04 -7.37 0.29
N ASP A 106 -13.35 -8.48 0.07
CA ASP A 106 -13.25 -9.11 -1.26
C ASP A 106 -14.60 -9.65 -1.78
N ALA A 107 -15.57 -9.87 -0.90
CA ALA A 107 -16.94 -10.25 -1.26
C ALA A 107 -17.83 -9.05 -1.67
N GLY A 108 -17.38 -7.82 -1.49
CA GLY A 108 -18.12 -6.60 -1.84
C GLY A 108 -19.35 -6.30 -0.96
N ASN A 109 -19.51 -6.99 0.17
CA ASN A 109 -20.70 -6.91 1.02
C ASN A 109 -20.42 -6.34 2.42
N GLY A 110 -19.23 -5.85 2.69
CA GLY A 110 -18.82 -5.32 3.99
C GLY A 110 -17.45 -4.66 3.96
N TYR A 111 -16.96 -4.35 5.14
CA TYR A 111 -15.65 -3.71 5.33
C TYR A 111 -14.75 -4.57 6.20
N ASP A 112 -13.45 -4.57 5.89
CA ASP A 112 -12.41 -5.20 6.68
C ASP A 112 -11.28 -4.23 7.01
N TYR A 113 -10.63 -4.45 8.15
CA TYR A 113 -9.42 -3.73 8.52
C TYR A 113 -8.21 -4.43 7.90
N THR A 114 -7.37 -3.65 7.21
CA THR A 114 -6.13 -4.16 6.60
C THR A 114 -4.99 -3.17 6.82
N TYR A 115 -3.74 -3.66 6.81
CA TYR A 115 -2.54 -2.81 6.88
C TYR A 115 -2.15 -2.15 5.55
N GLY A 116 -3.06 -2.06 4.60
CA GLY A 116 -2.79 -1.64 3.23
C GLY A 116 -2.47 -2.85 2.34
N ASP A 117 -2.27 -2.57 1.05
CA ASP A 117 -2.08 -3.65 0.08
C ASP A 117 -0.64 -4.19 0.03
N LEU A 118 0.36 -3.42 0.48
CA LEU A 118 1.76 -3.86 0.50
C LEU A 118 2.01 -4.86 1.64
N VAL A 119 2.30 -6.10 1.27
CA VAL A 119 2.58 -7.21 2.20
C VAL A 119 4.04 -7.23 2.60
N SER A 120 4.95 -7.14 1.61
CA SER A 120 6.41 -7.21 1.83
C SER A 120 7.18 -6.72 0.62
N VAL A 121 8.48 -6.46 0.81
CA VAL A 121 9.43 -6.14 -0.25
C VAL A 121 10.60 -7.12 -0.15
N ASN A 122 10.90 -7.81 -1.25
CA ASN A 122 12.03 -8.71 -1.35
C ASN A 122 13.15 -8.11 -2.20
N TYR A 123 14.38 -8.17 -1.72
CA TYR A 123 15.58 -7.71 -2.42
C TYR A 123 16.46 -8.92 -2.77
N TYR A 124 16.74 -9.09 -4.05
CA TYR A 124 17.59 -10.16 -4.55
C TYR A 124 18.88 -9.56 -5.11
N THR A 125 20.02 -10.03 -4.61
CA THR A 125 21.36 -9.63 -5.06
C THR A 125 22.14 -10.81 -5.63
N SER A 126 21.56 -12.00 -5.67
CA SER A 126 22.09 -13.24 -6.23
C SER A 126 20.95 -14.09 -6.78
N ASN A 127 21.28 -15.14 -7.52
CA ASN A 127 20.30 -16.12 -7.99
C ASN A 127 19.48 -16.67 -6.82
N SER A 128 18.17 -16.72 -7.00
CA SER A 128 17.22 -17.10 -5.96
C SER A 128 15.91 -17.56 -6.59
N THR A 129 14.94 -17.86 -5.74
CA THR A 129 13.55 -18.10 -6.14
C THR A 129 12.65 -17.18 -5.34
N TRP A 130 11.80 -16.42 -6.02
CA TRP A 130 10.68 -15.75 -5.39
C TRP A 130 9.58 -16.79 -5.18
N ASN A 131 9.09 -16.91 -3.95
CA ASN A 131 7.91 -17.72 -3.60
C ASN A 131 6.79 -16.77 -3.22
N ARG A 132 5.59 -17.01 -3.77
CA ARG A 132 4.44 -16.14 -3.50
C ARG A 132 4.07 -16.19 -2.02
N PRO A 133 4.13 -15.06 -1.29
CA PRO A 133 3.62 -14.99 0.07
C PRO A 133 2.10 -15.21 0.13
N ALA A 134 1.60 -15.73 1.25
CA ALA A 134 0.18 -15.95 1.44
C ALA A 134 -0.63 -14.65 1.25
N GLY A 135 -1.72 -14.73 0.48
CA GLY A 135 -2.61 -13.63 0.19
C GLY A 135 -2.10 -12.61 -0.84
N VAL A 136 -0.91 -12.77 -1.38
CA VAL A 136 -0.38 -11.91 -2.46
C VAL A 136 -1.08 -12.24 -3.78
N GLN A 137 -1.61 -11.22 -4.43
CA GLN A 137 -2.30 -11.33 -5.72
C GLN A 137 -1.56 -10.61 -6.84
N ARG A 138 -0.83 -9.54 -6.53
CA ARG A 138 -0.06 -8.74 -7.47
C ARG A 138 1.35 -8.48 -6.96
N ILE A 139 2.29 -8.37 -7.87
CA ILE A 139 3.65 -7.94 -7.54
C ILE A 139 4.10 -6.86 -8.51
N ARG A 140 4.87 -5.89 -8.02
CA ARG A 140 5.66 -4.98 -8.84
C ARG A 140 7.11 -5.46 -8.82
N ILE A 141 7.67 -5.66 -9.99
CA ILE A 141 9.03 -6.16 -10.17
C ILE A 141 9.88 -5.05 -10.79
N GLN A 142 11.03 -4.80 -10.21
CA GLN A 142 12.06 -3.92 -10.75
C GLN A 142 13.32 -4.74 -10.92
N ILE A 143 13.86 -4.80 -12.13
CA ILE A 143 15.05 -5.59 -12.42
C ILE A 143 16.06 -4.79 -13.22
N CYS A 144 17.33 -4.94 -12.85
CA CYS A 144 18.45 -4.31 -13.52
C CYS A 144 19.49 -5.36 -13.91
N GLY A 145 20.01 -5.29 -15.13
CA GLY A 145 21.11 -6.09 -15.59
C GLY A 145 22.43 -5.66 -14.94
N ALA A 146 23.47 -6.46 -15.06
CA ALA A 146 24.78 -6.13 -14.53
C ALA A 146 25.54 -5.18 -15.46
N GLY A 147 26.43 -4.36 -14.93
CA GLY A 147 27.31 -3.47 -15.69
C GLY A 147 28.50 -4.18 -16.33
N GLY A 148 28.99 -3.69 -17.46
CA GLY A 148 30.23 -4.12 -18.10
C GLY A 148 31.47 -3.57 -17.42
N GLY A 149 32.61 -4.19 -17.62
CA GLY A 149 33.90 -3.76 -17.04
C GLY A 149 34.59 -2.63 -17.81
N GLY A 150 35.50 -1.94 -17.16
CA GLY A 150 36.39 -0.92 -17.74
C GLY A 150 37.76 -1.43 -18.10
N THR A 151 38.55 -0.66 -18.89
CA THR A 151 39.92 -0.97 -19.28
C THR A 151 40.94 -0.17 -18.48
N GLY A 152 42.19 -0.60 -18.49
CA GLY A 152 43.35 0.14 -17.97
C GLY A 152 43.86 1.23 -18.91
N HIS A 153 43.05 1.74 -19.83
CA HIS A 153 43.38 2.77 -20.79
C HIS A 153 42.38 3.92 -20.83
N GLY A 154 41.44 3.98 -19.88
CA GLY A 154 40.49 5.06 -19.73
C GLY A 154 39.08 4.76 -20.22
N GLU A 155 38.87 3.72 -21.03
CA GLU A 155 37.54 3.33 -21.49
C GLU A 155 36.76 2.63 -20.38
N SER A 156 35.49 2.96 -20.25
CA SER A 156 34.61 2.50 -19.17
C SER A 156 33.49 1.63 -19.71
N GLY A 157 33.00 0.67 -18.90
CA GLY A 157 31.89 -0.19 -19.24
C GLY A 157 30.55 0.51 -19.20
N GLY A 158 29.57 0.01 -19.99
CA GLY A 158 28.18 0.41 -19.97
C GLY A 158 27.45 -0.16 -18.75
N ALA A 159 26.38 0.49 -18.32
CA ALA A 159 25.48 -0.03 -17.30
C ALA A 159 24.50 -1.06 -17.87
N GLY A 160 23.99 -1.94 -17.02
CA GLY A 160 22.88 -2.84 -17.37
C GLY A 160 21.58 -2.09 -17.66
N GLY A 161 20.69 -2.70 -18.43
CA GLY A 161 19.36 -2.22 -18.68
C GLY A 161 18.45 -2.34 -17.45
N TYR A 162 17.27 -1.74 -17.52
CA TYR A 162 16.26 -1.78 -16.47
C TYR A 162 14.90 -2.14 -17.05
N ALA A 163 14.17 -3.00 -16.37
CA ALA A 163 12.77 -3.28 -16.68
C ALA A 163 11.92 -3.27 -15.40
N GLU A 164 10.66 -2.85 -15.57
CA GLU A 164 9.67 -2.82 -14.50
C GLU A 164 8.31 -3.24 -15.02
N GLU A 165 7.59 -4.03 -14.22
CA GLU A 165 6.24 -4.49 -14.53
C GLU A 165 5.45 -4.76 -13.23
N VAL A 166 4.12 -4.65 -13.35
CA VAL A 166 3.17 -5.12 -12.35
C VAL A 166 2.40 -6.30 -12.94
N ILE A 167 2.53 -7.47 -12.34
CA ILE A 167 1.85 -8.69 -12.80
C ILE A 167 0.91 -9.26 -11.75
N ASP A 168 -0.19 -9.89 -12.22
CA ASP A 168 -1.03 -10.75 -11.41
C ASP A 168 -0.32 -12.08 -11.17
N VAL A 169 -0.29 -12.52 -9.94
CA VAL A 169 0.39 -13.77 -9.53
C VAL A 169 -0.56 -14.76 -8.85
N THR A 170 -1.88 -14.59 -9.00
CA THR A 170 -2.87 -15.49 -8.37
C THR A 170 -2.66 -16.94 -8.77
N GLY A 171 -2.25 -17.22 -10.02
CA GLY A 171 -1.92 -18.55 -10.54
C GLY A 171 -0.45 -18.95 -10.44
N ILE A 172 0.42 -18.13 -9.83
CA ILE A 172 1.87 -18.34 -9.80
C ILE A 172 2.32 -18.62 -8.37
N SER A 173 2.92 -19.77 -8.11
CA SER A 173 3.44 -20.12 -6.79
C SER A 173 4.88 -19.67 -6.56
N SER A 174 5.73 -19.69 -7.60
CA SER A 174 7.13 -19.31 -7.51
C SER A 174 7.69 -18.88 -8.86
N VAL A 175 8.75 -18.05 -8.85
CA VAL A 175 9.47 -17.61 -10.05
C VAL A 175 10.97 -17.61 -9.76
N SER A 176 11.77 -18.13 -10.69
CA SER A 176 13.24 -18.06 -10.61
C SER A 176 13.74 -16.63 -10.83
N VAL A 177 14.62 -16.17 -9.96
CA VAL A 177 15.32 -14.89 -10.08
C VAL A 177 16.77 -15.18 -10.47
N THR A 178 17.16 -14.80 -11.67
CA THR A 178 18.52 -14.95 -12.16
C THR A 178 19.23 -13.59 -12.17
N LEU A 179 20.38 -13.50 -11.50
CA LEU A 179 21.18 -12.29 -11.41
C LEU A 179 22.63 -12.63 -11.69
N ASN A 180 23.08 -12.34 -12.89
CA ASN A 180 24.46 -12.60 -13.28
C ASN A 180 25.43 -11.50 -12.80
N GLY A 181 26.71 -11.81 -12.80
CA GLY A 181 27.77 -10.93 -12.32
C GLY A 181 28.08 -9.77 -13.24
N GLY A 182 28.72 -8.74 -12.69
CA GLY A 182 29.30 -7.66 -13.48
C GLY A 182 30.48 -8.12 -14.34
N GLY A 183 30.71 -7.43 -15.43
CA GLY A 183 31.80 -7.67 -16.33
C GLY A 183 33.15 -7.34 -15.69
N GLY A 184 34.14 -8.21 -15.81
CA GLY A 184 35.48 -8.00 -15.25
C GLY A 184 36.22 -6.84 -15.91
N GLY A 185 36.80 -5.96 -15.10
CA GLY A 185 37.74 -4.96 -15.59
C GLY A 185 39.07 -5.60 -16.03
N VAL A 186 39.80 -4.95 -16.92
CA VAL A 186 41.02 -5.49 -17.51
C VAL A 186 42.19 -4.47 -17.54
N ASN A 187 43.36 -4.99 -17.78
CA ASN A 187 44.58 -4.17 -17.97
C ASN A 187 44.57 -3.52 -19.36
N TYR A 188 45.58 -2.73 -19.61
CA TYR A 188 45.80 -1.82 -20.75
C TYR A 188 45.50 -2.37 -22.14
N HIS A 189 45.81 -3.64 -22.46
CA HIS A 189 45.73 -4.16 -23.83
C HIS A 189 44.51 -5.00 -24.18
N ASN A 190 43.59 -5.18 -23.26
CA ASN A 190 42.46 -6.09 -23.43
C ASN A 190 41.12 -5.36 -23.47
N SER A 191 40.11 -5.96 -24.10
CA SER A 191 38.72 -5.56 -23.96
C SER A 191 38.14 -6.14 -22.68
N ALA A 192 37.36 -5.35 -21.96
CA ALA A 192 36.74 -5.74 -20.69
C ALA A 192 35.54 -6.68 -20.92
N GLY A 193 35.17 -7.41 -19.86
CA GLY A 193 34.06 -8.33 -19.88
C GLY A 193 32.71 -7.61 -19.93
N ASN A 194 31.74 -8.21 -20.60
CA ASN A 194 30.33 -7.76 -20.54
C ASN A 194 29.72 -8.11 -19.20
N GLY A 195 28.78 -7.29 -18.73
CA GLY A 195 27.90 -7.61 -17.64
C GLY A 195 26.92 -8.73 -18.05
N GLY A 196 26.49 -9.52 -17.09
CA GLY A 196 25.51 -10.56 -17.31
C GLY A 196 24.08 -10.02 -17.29
N SER A 197 23.16 -10.72 -17.95
CA SER A 197 21.74 -10.42 -17.91
C SER A 197 21.13 -10.81 -16.56
N SER A 198 20.02 -10.16 -16.22
CA SER A 198 19.17 -10.51 -15.09
C SER A 198 17.77 -10.86 -15.60
N SER A 199 17.06 -11.78 -14.93
CA SER A 199 15.67 -12.13 -15.29
C SER A 199 14.82 -12.50 -14.08
N PHE A 200 13.55 -12.22 -14.18
CA PHE A 200 12.50 -12.72 -13.29
C PHE A 200 11.64 -13.69 -14.08
N GLY A 201 12.01 -14.96 -14.07
CA GLY A 201 11.41 -15.99 -14.88
C GLY A 201 11.29 -15.58 -16.35
N PRO A 202 10.13 -15.88 -17.00
CA PRO A 202 9.83 -15.48 -18.36
C PRO A 202 9.23 -14.05 -18.47
N TYR A 203 8.98 -13.37 -17.34
CA TYR A 203 8.18 -12.13 -17.31
C TYR A 203 9.03 -10.90 -17.65
N LEU A 204 10.16 -10.74 -16.98
CA LEU A 204 11.04 -9.59 -17.18
C LEU A 204 12.48 -10.03 -17.39
N SER A 205 13.21 -9.28 -18.17
CA SER A 205 14.65 -9.40 -18.28
C SER A 205 15.32 -8.04 -18.48
N ALA A 206 16.58 -7.96 -18.10
CA ALA A 206 17.43 -6.81 -18.37
C ALA A 206 18.81 -7.32 -18.79
N SER A 207 19.26 -6.96 -20.00
CA SER A 207 20.59 -7.34 -20.47
C SER A 207 21.68 -6.58 -19.70
N GLY A 208 22.84 -7.18 -19.59
CA GLY A 208 24.01 -6.50 -19.06
C GLY A 208 24.54 -5.44 -20.01
N GLY A 209 25.29 -4.48 -19.45
CA GLY A 209 26.07 -3.52 -20.24
C GLY A 209 27.31 -4.17 -20.87
N GLU A 210 27.72 -3.68 -22.04
CA GLU A 210 28.97 -4.13 -22.67
C GLU A 210 30.20 -3.66 -21.90
N GLY A 211 31.23 -4.49 -21.88
CA GLY A 211 32.53 -4.07 -21.45
C GLY A 211 33.17 -3.07 -22.39
N ALA A 212 34.04 -2.23 -21.87
CA ALA A 212 34.81 -1.30 -22.65
C ALA A 212 35.71 -2.03 -23.68
N ARG A 213 35.83 -1.48 -24.87
CA ARG A 213 36.57 -2.09 -25.99
C ARG A 213 37.83 -1.30 -26.29
N ARG A 214 38.91 -2.01 -26.36
CA ARG A 214 40.20 -1.46 -26.80
C ARG A 214 40.49 -1.78 -28.27
N VAL A 215 40.13 -2.98 -28.71
CA VAL A 215 40.40 -3.42 -30.10
C VAL A 215 39.32 -2.84 -31.00
N GLY A 216 39.73 -2.09 -32.03
CA GLY A 216 38.81 -1.53 -33.02
C GLY A 216 38.25 -0.13 -32.75
N GLY A 217 38.85 0.66 -31.80
CA GLY A 217 38.49 2.07 -31.73
C GLY A 217 38.34 2.71 -30.35
N HIS A 218 38.88 2.15 -29.29
CA HIS A 218 38.90 2.80 -27.95
C HIS A 218 37.50 3.31 -27.49
N SER A 219 36.48 2.47 -27.53
CA SER A 219 35.13 2.87 -27.21
C SER A 219 34.70 2.44 -25.82
N GLY A 220 33.92 3.26 -25.16
CA GLY A 220 33.15 2.87 -23.97
C GLY A 220 32.14 1.77 -24.29
N GLY A 221 31.80 0.99 -23.28
CA GLY A 221 30.77 -0.07 -23.40
C GLY A 221 29.38 0.50 -23.68
N ARG A 222 28.63 -0.18 -24.53
CA ARG A 222 27.22 0.15 -24.79
C ARG A 222 26.36 -0.22 -23.57
N PRO A 223 25.24 0.48 -23.35
CA PRO A 223 24.31 0.13 -22.31
C PRO A 223 23.57 -1.18 -22.60
N GLY A 224 23.16 -1.89 -21.58
CA GLY A 224 22.13 -2.91 -21.65
C GLY A 224 20.74 -2.31 -21.77
N VAL A 225 19.75 -3.14 -22.07
CA VAL A 225 18.35 -2.76 -22.26
C VAL A 225 17.41 -3.67 -21.42
N GLY A 226 16.35 -3.11 -20.88
CA GLY A 226 15.25 -3.86 -20.27
C GLY A 226 14.29 -4.43 -21.33
N SER A 227 13.62 -5.53 -21.00
CA SER A 227 12.65 -6.19 -21.86
C SER A 227 11.58 -6.90 -21.05
N GLY A 228 10.37 -6.99 -21.61
CA GLY A 228 9.23 -7.70 -21.05
C GLY A 228 8.34 -6.87 -20.13
N GLY A 229 8.76 -5.68 -19.73
CA GLY A 229 7.98 -4.80 -18.86
C GLY A 229 7.25 -3.69 -19.58
N ASN A 230 6.33 -3.04 -18.91
CA ASN A 230 5.69 -1.81 -19.38
C ASN A 230 6.68 -0.63 -19.36
N LEU A 231 7.66 -0.66 -18.47
CA LEU A 231 8.77 0.27 -18.48
C LEU A 231 10.07 -0.49 -18.77
N ASN A 232 10.66 -0.21 -19.94
CA ASN A 232 11.94 -0.76 -20.37
C ASN A 232 12.90 0.38 -20.66
N GLN A 233 14.07 0.38 -20.04
CA GLN A 233 15.05 1.45 -20.20
C GLN A 233 16.44 0.91 -20.50
N TYR A 234 17.19 1.72 -21.26
CA TYR A 234 18.62 1.53 -21.39
C TYR A 234 19.36 1.99 -20.14
N GLY A 235 20.44 1.34 -19.79
CA GLY A 235 21.43 1.89 -18.88
C GLY A 235 22.17 3.08 -19.51
N GLY A 236 23.10 3.67 -18.76
CA GLY A 236 24.04 4.65 -19.29
C GLY A 236 25.18 3.97 -20.08
N GLY A 237 25.62 4.59 -21.17
CA GLY A 237 26.83 4.17 -21.86
C GLY A 237 28.09 4.49 -21.05
N GLY A 238 29.12 3.66 -21.18
CA GLY A 238 30.46 3.98 -20.67
C GLY A 238 31.14 5.06 -21.51
N ARG A 239 32.02 5.86 -20.89
CA ARG A 239 32.84 6.83 -21.66
C ARG A 239 33.99 6.15 -22.40
N GLY A 240 34.32 6.67 -23.58
CA GLY A 240 35.50 6.32 -24.33
C GLY A 240 36.78 6.88 -23.70
N HIS A 241 37.88 6.74 -24.43
CA HIS A 241 39.20 7.11 -24.02
C HIS A 241 39.36 8.59 -23.59
N THR A 242 40.06 8.79 -22.46
CA THR A 242 40.58 10.10 -22.04
C THR A 242 42.06 9.97 -21.73
N HIS A 243 42.88 10.81 -22.36
CA HIS A 243 44.36 10.67 -22.30
C HIS A 243 44.96 10.73 -20.90
N HIS A 244 44.34 11.44 -19.94
CA HIS A 244 44.94 11.75 -18.64
C HIS A 244 44.05 11.42 -17.42
N GLY A 245 42.89 10.80 -17.62
CA GLY A 245 41.96 10.49 -16.53
C GLY A 245 41.17 9.21 -16.76
N GLY A 246 40.74 8.56 -15.70
CA GLY A 246 39.82 7.45 -15.77
C GLY A 246 38.45 7.91 -16.26
N GLY A 247 37.85 7.17 -17.19
CA GLY A 247 36.49 7.45 -17.66
C GLY A 247 35.43 7.18 -16.57
N LEU A 248 34.26 7.75 -16.75
CA LEU A 248 33.08 7.41 -15.94
C LEU A 248 32.42 6.16 -16.48
N GLY A 249 32.12 5.18 -15.64
CA GLY A 249 31.26 4.05 -16.01
C GLY A 249 29.84 4.50 -16.34
N GLY A 250 29.08 3.67 -17.04
CA GLY A 250 27.66 3.91 -17.27
C GLY A 250 26.89 3.94 -15.95
N SER A 251 25.97 4.89 -15.78
CA SER A 251 25.05 4.95 -14.66
C SER A 251 23.88 3.99 -14.87
N SER A 252 23.49 3.27 -13.84
CA SER A 252 22.30 2.41 -13.86
C SER A 252 21.04 3.20 -13.49
N TYR A 253 19.88 2.57 -13.62
CA TYR A 253 18.61 3.13 -13.14
C TYR A 253 18.66 3.46 -11.62
N PHE A 254 19.36 2.66 -10.84
CA PHE A 254 19.44 2.82 -9.39
C PHE A 254 20.51 3.82 -8.92
N GLY A 255 21.23 4.44 -9.83
CA GLY A 255 22.17 5.49 -9.48
C GLY A 255 23.46 5.48 -10.29
N GLY A 256 24.41 6.31 -9.84
CA GLY A 256 25.67 6.55 -10.52
C GLY A 256 26.67 5.40 -10.47
N SER A 257 27.61 5.44 -11.40
CA SER A 257 28.81 4.60 -11.38
C SER A 257 29.88 5.21 -10.46
N SER A 258 30.93 4.43 -10.18
CA SER A 258 32.14 4.96 -9.58
C SER A 258 32.81 5.97 -10.52
N ILE A 259 33.46 6.97 -9.94
CA ILE A 259 34.24 7.97 -10.67
C ILE A 259 35.63 7.39 -10.95
N GLY A 260 36.11 7.53 -12.17
CA GLY A 260 37.49 7.22 -12.52
C GLY A 260 38.51 8.03 -11.71
N VAL A 261 39.68 7.49 -11.51
CA VAL A 261 40.74 8.12 -10.71
C VAL A 261 41.85 8.68 -11.62
N HIS A 262 42.47 9.74 -11.16
CA HIS A 262 43.70 10.27 -11.75
C HIS A 262 44.89 9.36 -11.43
N ASP A 263 46.05 9.50 -12.15
CA ASP A 263 47.21 8.65 -12.06
C ASP A 263 47.75 8.40 -10.64
N SER A 264 47.60 9.32 -9.71
CA SER A 264 48.04 9.23 -8.31
C SER A 264 46.98 8.80 -7.31
N GLY A 265 45.71 8.56 -7.75
CA GLY A 265 44.60 8.20 -6.87
C GLY A 265 44.53 6.70 -6.53
N PRO A 266 43.60 6.30 -5.64
CA PRO A 266 43.31 4.90 -5.33
C PRO A 266 42.97 4.08 -6.58
N GLN A 267 43.24 2.77 -6.55
CA GLN A 267 42.91 1.87 -7.66
C GLN A 267 41.40 1.90 -7.94
N PRO A 268 40.94 1.81 -9.19
CA PRO A 268 39.49 1.73 -9.52
C PRO A 268 38.74 0.64 -8.77
N SER A 269 39.38 -0.52 -8.55
CA SER A 269 38.82 -1.62 -7.76
C SER A 269 38.49 -1.26 -6.30
N GLN A 270 39.18 -0.28 -5.73
CA GLN A 270 38.94 0.16 -4.34
C GLN A 270 37.71 1.06 -4.21
N ARG A 271 37.19 1.59 -5.33
CA ARG A 271 36.00 2.45 -5.37
C ARG A 271 34.73 1.74 -5.88
N GLU A 272 34.86 0.48 -6.32
CA GLU A 272 33.74 -0.32 -6.82
C GLU A 272 32.61 -0.48 -5.79
N GLY A 273 32.93 -0.47 -4.49
CA GLY A 273 31.97 -0.54 -3.39
C GLY A 273 30.99 0.63 -3.32
N GLN A 274 31.28 1.76 -3.97
CA GLN A 274 30.46 2.98 -3.97
C GLN A 274 29.53 3.10 -5.17
N ALA A 275 29.60 2.16 -6.12
CA ALA A 275 28.78 2.19 -7.33
C ALA A 275 27.44 1.49 -7.10
N SER A 276 26.39 2.01 -7.71
CA SER A 276 25.04 1.45 -7.65
C SER A 276 24.93 0.10 -8.38
N PRO A 277 23.99 -0.79 -7.98
CA PRO A 277 23.74 -2.04 -8.71
C PRO A 277 23.55 -1.79 -10.21
N GLY A 278 24.12 -2.63 -11.05
CA GLY A 278 24.03 -2.55 -12.51
C GLY A 278 24.89 -1.48 -13.16
N SER A 279 25.62 -0.65 -12.41
CA SER A 279 26.50 0.38 -13.02
C SER A 279 27.73 -0.22 -13.69
N GLY A 280 28.21 0.45 -14.74
CA GLY A 280 29.42 0.07 -15.47
C GLY A 280 30.70 0.32 -14.68
N GLY A 281 31.70 -0.49 -14.92
CA GLY A 281 33.04 -0.33 -14.37
C GLY A 281 33.78 0.85 -14.98
N VAL A 282 34.52 1.57 -14.17
CA VAL A 282 35.31 2.75 -14.60
C VAL A 282 36.54 2.37 -15.37
N GLY A 283 36.96 3.21 -16.31
CA GLY A 283 38.29 3.12 -16.94
C GLY A 283 39.36 3.62 -15.99
N ALA A 284 40.54 2.99 -16.04
CA ALA A 284 41.71 3.48 -15.33
C ALA A 284 42.60 4.32 -16.27
N PRO A 285 43.38 5.30 -15.76
CA PRO A 285 44.34 6.05 -16.55
C PRO A 285 45.33 5.14 -17.27
N ARG A 286 45.86 5.63 -18.39
CA ARG A 286 46.88 4.92 -19.19
C ARG A 286 48.05 4.50 -18.34
N GLY A 287 48.39 3.21 -18.36
CA GLY A 287 49.55 2.69 -17.64
C GLY A 287 49.34 1.29 -17.06
N ARG A 288 49.81 1.08 -15.85
CA ARG A 288 49.86 -0.24 -15.21
C ARG A 288 48.61 -0.62 -14.42
N ARG A 289 47.54 0.17 -14.52
CA ARG A 289 46.33 -0.03 -13.72
C ARG A 289 45.28 -0.84 -14.45
N ARG A 290 44.50 -1.57 -13.69
CA ARG A 290 43.34 -2.33 -14.19
C ARG A 290 42.10 -1.45 -14.14
N GLY A 291 41.25 -1.52 -15.15
CA GLY A 291 39.91 -0.93 -15.09
C GLY A 291 39.04 -1.58 -14.02
N GLY A 292 37.99 -0.90 -13.60
CA GLY A 292 37.04 -1.37 -12.61
C GLY A 292 36.13 -2.45 -13.18
N THR A 293 35.61 -3.31 -12.30
CA THR A 293 34.57 -4.31 -12.59
C THR A 293 33.19 -3.65 -12.59
N GLY A 294 32.32 -4.02 -13.51
CA GLY A 294 30.93 -3.63 -13.47
C GLY A 294 30.19 -4.21 -12.26
N ARG A 295 29.16 -3.54 -11.81
CA ARG A 295 28.37 -3.98 -10.66
C ARG A 295 27.33 -5.02 -11.06
N ARG A 296 27.09 -5.97 -10.18
CA ARG A 296 26.02 -6.97 -10.35
C ARG A 296 24.67 -6.28 -10.47
N GLY A 297 23.72 -6.89 -11.19
CA GLY A 297 22.33 -6.49 -11.22
C GLY A 297 21.59 -6.72 -9.89
N ILE A 298 20.37 -6.23 -9.82
CA ILE A 298 19.48 -6.39 -8.66
C ILE A 298 18.06 -6.65 -9.15
N CYS A 299 17.30 -7.39 -8.36
CA CYS A 299 15.85 -7.51 -8.53
C CYS A 299 15.15 -7.15 -7.23
N ILE A 300 14.12 -6.30 -7.32
CA ILE A 300 13.28 -5.89 -6.19
C ILE A 300 11.86 -6.29 -6.51
N VAL A 301 11.20 -7.00 -5.58
CA VAL A 301 9.81 -7.46 -5.73
C VAL A 301 8.98 -6.90 -4.59
N TRP A 302 8.01 -6.08 -4.94
CA TRP A 302 7.01 -5.52 -4.03
C TRP A 302 5.77 -6.40 -4.10
N ASN A 303 5.33 -6.95 -2.97
CA ASN A 303 4.24 -7.91 -2.89
C ASN A 303 2.97 -7.22 -2.37
N TYR A 304 1.87 -7.33 -3.13
CA TYR A 304 0.58 -6.69 -2.82
C TYR A 304 -0.54 -7.73 -2.72
N LYS A 305 -1.50 -7.45 -1.83
CA LYS A 305 -2.77 -8.19 -1.77
C LYS A 305 -3.68 -7.83 -2.93
#